data_900705d3b69a8ecd68f19085f21da0ce
#
_entry.id   900705d3b69a8ecd68f19085f21da0ce
#
_cell.length_a   1.000
_cell.length_b   1.000
_cell.length_c   1.000
_cell.angle_alpha   90.00
_cell.angle_beta   90.00
_cell.angle_gamma   90.00
#
_symmetry.space_group_name_H-M   'P 1'
#
loop_
_entity.id
_entity.type
_entity.pdbx_description
1 polymer ?
#
loop_
_entity_poly.entity_id
_entity_poly.type
_entity_poly.pdbx_seq_one_letter_code
_entity_poly.pdbx_strand_id
1 'polypeptide(L)'
;MQLVFAEGLCFDTLYIGGGTPSIYKSGEIAQIITSAFQGFDFLPNPETTIEVNPGTAAIEQLEGYRQVGINRINIGVQSFHQKNLDFLGRIHTAKEAQRVIEDAYRVGFENVGLDLIYGLPGQSQKEWRRDLAAATGYRPAHLACYLLTYEKGTPLQKSLTQGQFQALAEDRVRVLFDTTIRYLEDHGYAQYEISNFARIEKAGTRADGATNASRHNLKYWTFAPYIGLGPSAHSYIDPRRSWNVSSVDRYIEAAESGRLPVAAEETLSREQQMIEAIYLGLRMSRGIDLTAFKKKFRIDFTDAFKELISDLKKSNYIAVSKGHCALARQARAFLDRISSMFVISDFKSGS
;
A
#
# COMPACT_ATOMS: atom_id res chain seq x y z
N MET A 1 5.14 26.38 -5.58
CA MET A 1 5.62 26.34 -4.18
C MET A 1 6.05 24.95 -3.74
N GLN A 2 5.27 23.87 -3.91
CA GLN A 2 5.78 22.49 -3.68
C GLN A 2 6.97 22.14 -4.59
N LEU A 3 7.12 22.79 -5.72
CA LEU A 3 8.28 22.68 -6.61
C LEU A 3 9.61 23.02 -5.92
N VAL A 4 9.62 23.95 -4.97
CA VAL A 4 10.83 24.30 -4.21
C VAL A 4 11.29 23.14 -3.31
N PHE A 5 10.34 22.36 -2.78
CA PHE A 5 10.67 21.16 -1.99
C PHE A 5 11.06 19.96 -2.85
N ALA A 6 10.73 19.99 -4.15
CA ALA A 6 11.04 18.96 -5.12
C ALA A 6 12.31 19.26 -5.91
N GLU A 7 12.96 20.40 -5.68
CA GLU A 7 14.16 20.81 -6.42
C GLU A 7 15.26 19.74 -6.30
N GLY A 8 15.72 19.22 -7.44
CA GLY A 8 16.70 18.15 -7.53
C GLY A 8 16.15 16.73 -7.30
N LEU A 9 14.83 16.58 -7.06
CA LEU A 9 14.20 15.25 -6.98
C LEU A 9 13.67 14.85 -8.36
N CYS A 10 13.88 13.57 -8.71
CA CYS A 10 13.34 12.97 -9.91
C CYS A 10 12.40 11.83 -9.54
N PHE A 11 11.15 11.90 -10.02
CA PHE A 11 10.08 10.98 -9.65
C PHE A 11 9.97 9.82 -10.65
N ASP A 12 9.67 8.65 -10.17
CA ASP A 12 9.48 7.45 -10.97
C ASP A 12 8.06 6.87 -10.85
N THR A 13 7.22 7.49 -10.02
CA THR A 13 5.82 7.12 -9.86
C THR A 13 4.93 8.36 -9.70
N LEU A 14 3.71 8.28 -10.27
CA LEU A 14 2.60 9.19 -10.00
C LEU A 14 1.39 8.34 -9.58
N TYR A 15 0.81 8.61 -8.43
CA TYR A 15 -0.31 7.83 -7.90
C TYR A 15 -1.51 8.74 -7.62
N ILE A 16 -2.63 8.48 -8.29
CA ILE A 16 -3.88 9.20 -8.13
C ILE A 16 -4.81 8.33 -7.30
N GLY A 17 -4.92 8.64 -6.02
CA GLY A 17 -5.66 7.88 -5.02
C GLY A 17 -6.31 8.78 -3.98
N GLY A 18 -6.90 8.15 -2.96
CA GLY A 18 -7.63 8.84 -1.91
C GLY A 18 -9.05 9.21 -2.31
N GLY A 19 -10.03 8.96 -1.45
CA GLY A 19 -11.43 9.11 -1.81
C GLY A 19 -11.82 8.18 -2.96
N THR A 20 -12.30 8.74 -4.06
CA THR A 20 -12.71 7.97 -5.26
C THR A 20 -12.28 8.73 -6.54
N PRO A 21 -11.03 8.61 -6.98
CA PRO A 21 -10.54 9.34 -8.17
C PRO A 21 -11.35 9.07 -9.45
N SER A 22 -11.94 7.89 -9.56
CA SER A 22 -12.73 7.48 -10.72
C SER A 22 -14.09 8.18 -10.86
N ILE A 23 -14.44 9.14 -10.01
CA ILE A 23 -15.56 10.07 -10.25
C ILE A 23 -15.20 11.17 -11.26
N TYR A 24 -13.91 11.47 -11.43
CA TYR A 24 -13.42 12.50 -12.34
C TYR A 24 -13.37 11.98 -13.76
N LYS A 25 -13.74 12.85 -14.69
CA LYS A 25 -13.64 12.55 -16.12
C LYS A 25 -12.18 12.42 -16.55
N SER A 26 -11.93 11.68 -17.63
CA SER A 26 -10.58 11.51 -18.15
C SER A 26 -9.88 12.82 -18.52
N GLY A 27 -10.63 13.84 -18.96
CA GLY A 27 -10.08 15.17 -19.23
C GLY A 27 -9.57 15.91 -17.98
N GLU A 28 -10.24 15.73 -16.83
CA GLU A 28 -9.80 16.30 -15.54
C GLU A 28 -8.55 15.58 -15.03
N ILE A 29 -8.53 14.25 -15.14
CA ILE A 29 -7.34 13.45 -14.84
C ILE A 29 -6.15 13.83 -15.75
N ALA A 30 -6.42 14.07 -17.05
CA ALA A 30 -5.40 14.55 -18.00
C ALA A 30 -4.77 15.86 -17.55
N GLN A 31 -5.56 16.80 -17.05
CA GLN A 31 -5.05 18.08 -16.54
C GLN A 31 -4.13 17.88 -15.33
N ILE A 32 -4.52 17.00 -14.40
CA ILE A 32 -3.70 16.67 -13.21
C ILE A 32 -2.36 16.05 -13.66
N ILE A 33 -2.38 15.07 -14.56
CA ILE A 33 -1.17 14.40 -15.06
C ILE A 33 -0.27 15.40 -15.81
N THR A 34 -0.85 16.19 -16.71
CA THR A 34 -0.10 17.21 -17.46
C THR A 34 0.56 18.22 -16.53
N SER A 35 -0.18 18.72 -15.55
CA SER A 35 0.36 19.68 -14.55
C SER A 35 1.48 19.05 -13.70
N ALA A 36 1.33 17.78 -13.35
CA ALA A 36 2.38 17.06 -12.60
C ALA A 36 3.66 16.92 -13.44
N PHE A 37 3.54 16.49 -14.70
CA PHE A 37 4.70 16.32 -15.59
C PHE A 37 5.34 17.66 -16.04
N GLN A 38 4.59 18.74 -16.03
CA GLN A 38 5.14 20.09 -16.27
C GLN A 38 5.84 20.65 -15.03
N GLY A 39 5.36 20.29 -13.85
CA GLY A 39 5.83 20.88 -12.59
C GLY A 39 6.94 20.07 -11.91
N PHE A 40 7.14 18.81 -12.24
CA PHE A 40 8.09 17.91 -11.59
C PHE A 40 8.91 17.13 -12.61
N ASP A 41 10.16 16.84 -12.28
CA ASP A 41 11.01 15.98 -13.09
C ASP A 41 10.65 14.51 -12.89
N PHE A 42 10.36 13.80 -13.98
CA PHE A 42 10.08 12.37 -13.95
C PHE A 42 11.11 11.57 -14.74
N LEU A 43 11.42 10.38 -14.24
CA LEU A 43 12.17 9.39 -15.02
C LEU A 43 11.35 8.95 -16.24
N PRO A 44 12.01 8.47 -17.31
CA PRO A 44 11.31 7.87 -18.44
C PRO A 44 10.40 6.70 -17.98
N ASN A 45 9.17 6.65 -18.50
CA ASN A 45 8.18 5.60 -18.20
C ASN A 45 7.86 5.44 -16.70
N PRO A 46 7.40 6.50 -16.03
CA PRO A 46 7.00 6.41 -14.64
C PRO A 46 5.78 5.48 -14.49
N GLU A 47 5.65 4.83 -13.33
CA GLU A 47 4.41 4.13 -12.97
C GLU A 47 3.34 5.17 -12.66
N THR A 48 2.32 5.27 -13.52
CA THR A 48 1.21 6.21 -13.34
C THR A 48 -0.05 5.41 -13.01
N THR A 49 -0.47 5.49 -11.75
CA THR A 49 -1.56 4.68 -11.19
C THR A 49 -2.79 5.52 -10.92
N ILE A 50 -3.98 4.94 -11.17
CA ILE A 50 -5.27 5.47 -10.69
C ILE A 50 -6.03 4.40 -9.92
N GLU A 51 -6.67 4.80 -8.80
CA GLU A 51 -7.65 3.97 -8.09
C GLU A 51 -9.03 4.09 -8.74
N VAL A 52 -9.69 2.95 -8.88
CA VAL A 52 -11.01 2.86 -9.52
C VAL A 52 -12.00 2.17 -8.58
N ASN A 53 -13.14 2.83 -8.34
CA ASN A 53 -14.29 2.20 -7.73
C ASN A 53 -15.21 1.65 -8.84
N PRO A 54 -15.58 0.37 -8.82
CA PRO A 54 -16.41 -0.23 -9.87
C PRO A 54 -17.74 0.49 -10.14
N GLY A 55 -18.36 1.07 -9.10
CA GLY A 55 -19.63 1.81 -9.25
C GLY A 55 -19.52 3.18 -9.93
N THR A 56 -18.30 3.63 -10.28
CA THR A 56 -18.09 4.98 -10.85
C THR A 56 -17.35 4.98 -12.19
N ALA A 57 -16.90 3.83 -12.68
CA ALA A 57 -16.08 3.74 -13.91
C ALA A 57 -16.84 3.08 -15.06
N ALA A 58 -17.12 3.85 -16.11
CA ALA A 58 -17.57 3.33 -17.40
C ALA A 58 -16.36 3.00 -18.31
N ILE A 59 -16.58 2.17 -19.33
CA ILE A 59 -15.51 1.73 -20.25
C ILE A 59 -14.85 2.92 -20.96
N GLU A 60 -15.65 3.90 -21.39
CA GLU A 60 -15.13 5.11 -22.07
C GLU A 60 -14.20 5.93 -21.15
N GLN A 61 -14.45 5.88 -19.86
CA GLN A 61 -13.61 6.54 -18.87
C GLN A 61 -12.28 5.79 -18.69
N LEU A 62 -12.31 4.46 -18.67
CA LEU A 62 -11.11 3.62 -18.62
C LEU A 62 -10.24 3.81 -19.88
N GLU A 63 -10.87 3.89 -21.08
CA GLU A 63 -10.19 4.23 -22.33
C GLU A 63 -9.50 5.59 -22.23
N GLY A 64 -10.23 6.60 -21.75
CA GLY A 64 -9.69 7.93 -21.55
C GLY A 64 -8.52 7.96 -20.57
N TYR A 65 -8.58 7.24 -19.47
CA TYR A 65 -7.46 7.14 -18.51
C TYR A 65 -6.21 6.53 -19.17
N ARG A 66 -6.37 5.49 -19.98
CA ARG A 66 -5.25 4.89 -20.69
C ARG A 66 -4.63 5.86 -21.71
N GLN A 67 -5.47 6.60 -22.46
CA GLN A 67 -5.02 7.59 -23.46
C GLN A 67 -4.22 8.73 -22.85
N VAL A 68 -4.52 9.13 -21.60
CA VAL A 68 -3.81 10.21 -20.89
C VAL A 68 -2.58 9.75 -20.14
N GLY A 69 -2.16 8.48 -20.32
CA GLY A 69 -0.90 7.96 -19.82
C GLY A 69 -0.97 7.18 -18.50
N ILE A 70 -2.17 6.87 -17.99
CA ILE A 70 -2.31 5.89 -16.90
C ILE A 70 -1.87 4.53 -17.43
N ASN A 71 -0.88 3.91 -16.78
CA ASN A 71 -0.35 2.60 -17.18
C ASN A 71 -0.57 1.51 -16.13
N ARG A 72 -1.11 1.87 -14.96
CA ARG A 72 -1.52 0.97 -13.88
C ARG A 72 -2.90 1.39 -13.36
N ILE A 73 -3.79 0.41 -13.20
CA ILE A 73 -5.12 0.64 -12.61
C ILE A 73 -5.27 -0.25 -11.38
N ASN A 74 -5.81 0.30 -10.29
CA ASN A 74 -6.11 -0.44 -9.08
C ASN A 74 -7.62 -0.40 -8.81
N ILE A 75 -8.28 -1.57 -8.83
CA ILE A 75 -9.73 -1.69 -8.77
C ILE A 75 -10.15 -2.16 -7.38
N GLY A 76 -10.91 -1.32 -6.67
CA GLY A 76 -11.43 -1.60 -5.33
C GLY A 76 -12.61 -2.58 -5.35
N VAL A 77 -12.37 -3.84 -5.68
CA VAL A 77 -13.39 -4.91 -5.74
C VAL A 77 -13.96 -5.24 -4.38
N GLN A 78 -13.11 -5.34 -3.37
CA GLN A 78 -13.35 -5.67 -1.98
C GLN A 78 -13.85 -7.10 -1.74
N SER A 79 -14.86 -7.58 -2.47
CA SER A 79 -15.36 -8.97 -2.46
C SER A 79 -16.18 -9.26 -3.72
N PHE A 80 -16.24 -10.52 -4.12
CA PHE A 80 -17.16 -11.01 -5.15
C PHE A 80 -18.46 -11.57 -4.57
N HIS A 81 -18.67 -11.43 -3.25
CA HIS A 81 -19.91 -11.80 -2.57
C HIS A 81 -20.74 -10.55 -2.25
N GLN A 82 -21.97 -10.46 -2.79
CA GLN A 82 -22.83 -9.28 -2.59
C GLN A 82 -23.05 -8.96 -1.10
N LYS A 83 -23.32 -9.97 -0.26
CA LYS A 83 -23.50 -9.76 1.19
C LYS A 83 -22.31 -9.05 1.87
N ASN A 84 -21.08 -9.29 1.38
CA ASN A 84 -19.89 -8.67 1.92
C ASN A 84 -19.78 -7.20 1.48
N LEU A 85 -20.15 -6.92 0.24
CA LEU A 85 -20.23 -5.54 -0.29
C LEU A 85 -21.27 -4.72 0.44
N ASP A 86 -22.45 -5.31 0.68
CA ASP A 86 -23.54 -4.68 1.43
C ASP A 86 -23.09 -4.36 2.87
N PHE A 87 -22.43 -5.31 3.54
CA PHE A 87 -21.86 -5.10 4.88
C PHE A 87 -20.80 -3.99 4.90
N LEU A 88 -19.95 -3.92 3.87
CA LEU A 88 -18.93 -2.89 3.73
C LEU A 88 -19.50 -1.53 3.28
N GLY A 89 -20.81 -1.43 3.02
CA GLY A 89 -21.46 -0.22 2.54
C GLY A 89 -20.98 0.21 1.14
N ARG A 90 -20.61 -0.77 0.29
CA ARG A 90 -20.15 -0.47 -1.06
C ARG A 90 -21.33 -0.18 -1.98
N ILE A 91 -21.18 0.85 -2.84
CA ILE A 91 -22.21 1.30 -3.76
C ILE A 91 -22.32 0.39 -5.01
N HIS A 92 -21.29 -0.39 -5.31
CA HIS A 92 -21.23 -1.28 -6.45
C HIS A 92 -21.63 -2.73 -6.07
N THR A 93 -22.10 -3.45 -7.06
CA THR A 93 -22.39 -4.87 -6.98
C THR A 93 -21.20 -5.74 -7.37
N ALA A 94 -21.22 -7.03 -7.01
CA ALA A 94 -20.21 -7.98 -7.45
C ALA A 94 -20.14 -8.10 -8.99
N LYS A 95 -21.28 -7.97 -9.69
CA LYS A 95 -21.33 -7.98 -11.16
C LYS A 95 -20.69 -6.75 -11.78
N GLU A 96 -20.88 -5.58 -11.20
CA GLU A 96 -20.22 -4.35 -11.65
C GLU A 96 -18.71 -4.43 -11.46
N ALA A 97 -18.25 -5.00 -10.35
CA ALA A 97 -16.82 -5.24 -10.13
C ALA A 97 -16.23 -6.16 -11.21
N GLN A 98 -16.89 -7.27 -11.53
CA GLN A 98 -16.48 -8.17 -12.62
C GLN A 98 -16.42 -7.44 -13.97
N ARG A 99 -17.47 -6.68 -14.31
CA ARG A 99 -17.53 -5.91 -15.54
C ARG A 99 -16.37 -4.92 -15.68
N VAL A 100 -16.07 -4.15 -14.64
CA VAL A 100 -14.99 -3.16 -14.66
C VAL A 100 -13.61 -3.83 -14.84
N ILE A 101 -13.40 -5.00 -14.26
CA ILE A 101 -12.17 -5.79 -14.50
C ILE A 101 -12.07 -6.20 -15.97
N GLU A 102 -13.15 -6.73 -16.54
CA GLU A 102 -13.20 -7.15 -17.95
C GLU A 102 -13.01 -5.96 -18.88
N ASP A 103 -13.65 -4.83 -18.61
CA ASP A 103 -13.51 -3.59 -19.35
C ASP A 103 -12.09 -3.03 -19.30
N ALA A 104 -11.42 -3.08 -18.12
CA ALA A 104 -10.03 -2.66 -18.00
C ALA A 104 -9.10 -3.48 -18.92
N TYR A 105 -9.28 -4.78 -18.99
CA TYR A 105 -8.52 -5.62 -19.94
C TYR A 105 -8.91 -5.35 -21.41
N ARG A 106 -10.19 -5.15 -21.70
CA ARG A 106 -10.69 -4.86 -23.06
C ARG A 106 -10.09 -3.59 -23.64
N VAL A 107 -9.95 -2.54 -22.82
CA VAL A 107 -9.30 -1.28 -23.24
C VAL A 107 -7.77 -1.36 -23.23
N GLY A 108 -7.21 -2.52 -22.83
CA GLY A 108 -5.80 -2.86 -22.97
C GLY A 108 -4.92 -2.49 -21.76
N PHE A 109 -5.47 -2.37 -20.54
CA PHE A 109 -4.62 -2.35 -19.35
C PHE A 109 -4.00 -3.72 -19.11
N GLU A 110 -2.67 -3.77 -19.00
CA GLU A 110 -1.91 -4.97 -18.66
C GLU A 110 -1.60 -5.03 -17.16
N ASN A 111 -1.38 -3.86 -16.54
CA ASN A 111 -1.08 -3.74 -15.13
C ASN A 111 -2.35 -3.42 -14.32
N VAL A 112 -3.16 -4.46 -14.09
CA VAL A 112 -4.39 -4.39 -13.31
C VAL A 112 -4.15 -4.94 -11.92
N GLY A 113 -4.42 -4.13 -10.89
CA GLY A 113 -4.46 -4.53 -9.49
C GLY A 113 -5.90 -4.67 -9.00
N LEU A 114 -6.16 -5.63 -8.12
CA LEU A 114 -7.45 -5.80 -7.45
C LEU A 114 -7.26 -5.73 -5.94
N ASP A 115 -8.11 -4.96 -5.27
CA ASP A 115 -8.17 -4.88 -3.80
C ASP A 115 -9.29 -5.76 -3.28
N LEU A 116 -8.97 -6.59 -2.31
CA LEU A 116 -9.89 -7.47 -1.59
C LEU A 116 -9.81 -7.23 -0.09
N ILE A 117 -10.92 -7.42 0.61
CA ILE A 117 -10.98 -7.32 2.07
C ILE A 117 -11.42 -8.67 2.65
N TYR A 118 -10.64 -9.16 3.62
CA TYR A 118 -10.98 -10.34 4.40
C TYR A 118 -11.13 -10.02 5.89
N GLY A 119 -11.58 -11.00 6.67
CA GLY A 119 -11.80 -10.82 8.11
C GLY A 119 -13.14 -10.18 8.45
N LEU A 120 -14.12 -10.29 7.54
CA LEU A 120 -15.48 -9.81 7.80
C LEU A 120 -16.17 -10.66 8.87
N PRO A 121 -17.13 -10.09 9.63
CA PRO A 121 -17.92 -10.83 10.60
C PRO A 121 -18.51 -12.12 10.03
N GLY A 122 -18.26 -13.23 10.70
CA GLY A 122 -18.75 -14.55 10.28
C GLY A 122 -18.14 -15.10 8.99
N GLN A 123 -17.18 -14.46 8.37
CA GLN A 123 -16.55 -14.93 7.13
C GLN A 123 -15.86 -16.29 7.35
N SER A 124 -16.23 -17.29 6.55
CA SER A 124 -15.59 -18.60 6.57
C SER A 124 -14.37 -18.66 5.64
N GLN A 125 -13.45 -19.57 5.91
CA GLN A 125 -12.31 -19.83 5.03
C GLN A 125 -12.77 -20.24 3.60
N LYS A 126 -13.89 -20.96 3.49
CA LYS A 126 -14.45 -21.37 2.19
C LYS A 126 -14.93 -20.17 1.37
N GLU A 127 -15.58 -19.20 2.00
CA GLU A 127 -16.03 -17.96 1.34
C GLU A 127 -14.84 -17.13 0.88
N TRP A 128 -13.83 -16.96 1.75
CA TRP A 128 -12.62 -16.24 1.39
C TRP A 128 -11.87 -16.89 0.22
N ARG A 129 -11.74 -18.23 0.22
CA ARG A 129 -11.14 -18.94 -0.92
C ARG A 129 -11.90 -18.74 -2.23
N ARG A 130 -13.23 -18.53 -2.19
CA ARG A 130 -14.02 -18.19 -3.39
C ARG A 130 -13.70 -16.81 -3.91
N ASP A 131 -13.53 -15.80 -3.03
CA ASP A 131 -13.07 -14.46 -3.43
C ASP A 131 -11.69 -14.54 -4.08
N LEU A 132 -10.74 -15.25 -3.46
CA LEU A 132 -9.41 -15.45 -4.04
C LEU A 132 -9.46 -16.16 -5.40
N ALA A 133 -10.31 -17.20 -5.53
CA ALA A 133 -10.47 -17.94 -6.78
C ALA A 133 -11.06 -17.05 -7.90
N ALA A 134 -12.05 -16.23 -7.57
CA ALA A 134 -12.62 -15.29 -8.52
C ALA A 134 -11.58 -14.25 -8.97
N ALA A 135 -10.82 -13.68 -8.03
CA ALA A 135 -9.78 -12.71 -8.34
C ALA A 135 -8.66 -13.30 -9.21
N THR A 136 -8.11 -14.47 -8.83
CA THR A 136 -7.02 -15.11 -9.57
C THR A 136 -7.46 -15.61 -10.95
N GLY A 137 -8.75 -15.88 -11.15
CA GLY A 137 -9.34 -16.24 -12.45
C GLY A 137 -9.12 -15.15 -13.52
N TYR A 138 -9.11 -13.89 -13.13
CA TYR A 138 -8.79 -12.76 -14.03
C TYR A 138 -7.29 -12.57 -14.27
N ARG A 139 -6.43 -13.29 -13.54
CA ARG A 139 -4.96 -13.20 -13.62
C ARG A 139 -4.42 -11.77 -13.48
N PRO A 140 -4.86 -10.98 -12.50
CA PRO A 140 -4.38 -9.61 -12.36
C PRO A 140 -2.86 -9.58 -12.14
N ALA A 141 -2.24 -8.45 -12.47
CA ALA A 141 -0.82 -8.23 -12.22
C ALA A 141 -0.52 -8.14 -10.71
N HIS A 142 -1.50 -7.68 -9.93
CA HIS A 142 -1.35 -7.38 -8.52
C HIS A 142 -2.64 -7.68 -7.73
N LEU A 143 -2.48 -8.17 -6.51
CA LEU A 143 -3.56 -8.38 -5.55
C LEU A 143 -3.21 -7.75 -4.22
N ALA A 144 -4.08 -6.88 -3.72
CA ALA A 144 -4.02 -6.41 -2.34
C ALA A 144 -5.13 -7.11 -1.54
N CYS A 145 -4.74 -7.77 -0.44
CA CYS A 145 -5.66 -8.47 0.45
C CYS A 145 -5.55 -7.84 1.84
N TYR A 146 -6.48 -6.94 2.14
CA TYR A 146 -6.50 -6.20 3.39
C TYR A 146 -7.35 -6.90 4.45
N LEU A 147 -6.84 -6.97 5.67
CA LEU A 147 -7.65 -7.30 6.83
C LEU A 147 -8.61 -6.14 7.11
N LEU A 148 -9.90 -6.45 7.33
CA LEU A 148 -10.86 -5.45 7.76
C LEU A 148 -10.45 -4.85 9.12
N THR A 149 -10.25 -3.54 9.15
CA THR A 149 -9.99 -2.76 10.36
C THR A 149 -11.19 -1.88 10.68
N TYR A 150 -11.40 -1.64 11.97
CA TYR A 150 -12.53 -0.84 12.48
C TYR A 150 -12.01 0.51 12.96
N GLU A 151 -11.72 1.40 12.01
CA GLU A 151 -11.13 2.70 12.27
C GLU A 151 -12.04 3.60 13.12
N LYS A 152 -11.45 4.23 14.12
CA LYS A 152 -12.18 5.13 15.05
C LYS A 152 -12.93 6.23 14.29
N GLY A 153 -14.20 6.42 14.65
CA GLY A 153 -15.07 7.45 14.04
C GLY A 153 -15.83 6.97 12.80
N THR A 154 -15.52 5.80 12.25
CA THR A 154 -16.29 5.25 11.10
C THR A 154 -17.65 4.67 11.52
N PRO A 155 -18.63 4.61 10.60
CA PRO A 155 -19.91 3.94 10.86
C PRO A 155 -19.73 2.48 11.31
N LEU A 156 -18.80 1.75 10.70
CA LEU A 156 -18.53 0.35 11.00
C LEU A 156 -18.01 0.16 12.43
N GLN A 157 -17.10 1.02 12.88
CA GLN A 157 -16.61 1.01 14.26
C GLN A 157 -17.72 1.35 15.27
N LYS A 158 -18.61 2.29 14.94
CA LYS A 158 -19.79 2.62 15.79
C LYS A 158 -20.71 1.41 15.91
N SER A 159 -21.03 0.74 14.80
CA SER A 159 -21.87 -0.46 14.79
C SER A 159 -21.25 -1.61 15.60
N LEU A 160 -19.93 -1.82 15.51
CA LEU A 160 -19.20 -2.79 16.34
C LEU A 160 -19.31 -2.45 17.82
N THR A 161 -19.08 -1.18 18.21
CA THR A 161 -19.17 -0.73 19.62
C THR A 161 -20.59 -0.86 20.17
N GLN A 162 -21.60 -0.69 19.33
CA GLN A 162 -23.02 -0.88 19.68
C GLN A 162 -23.45 -2.35 19.71
N GLY A 163 -22.53 -3.31 19.44
CA GLY A 163 -22.83 -4.74 19.47
C GLY A 163 -23.73 -5.23 18.33
N GLN A 164 -23.86 -4.47 17.22
CA GLN A 164 -24.68 -4.87 16.08
C GLN A 164 -24.11 -6.08 15.35
N PHE A 165 -22.82 -6.32 15.48
CA PHE A 165 -22.12 -7.52 15.04
C PHE A 165 -20.89 -7.75 15.91
N GLN A 166 -20.24 -8.92 15.75
CA GLN A 166 -18.97 -9.24 16.40
C GLN A 166 -17.86 -9.30 15.35
N ALA A 167 -16.69 -8.74 15.69
CA ALA A 167 -15.50 -8.91 14.87
C ALA A 167 -15.12 -10.40 14.76
N LEU A 168 -14.48 -10.77 13.66
CA LEU A 168 -13.98 -12.13 13.50
C LEU A 168 -12.88 -12.39 14.55
N ALA A 169 -12.91 -13.55 15.20
CA ALA A 169 -11.93 -13.92 16.23
C ALA A 169 -10.52 -14.00 15.63
N GLU A 170 -9.50 -13.63 16.41
CA GLU A 170 -8.11 -13.52 15.95
C GLU A 170 -7.55 -14.82 15.37
N ASP A 171 -7.89 -15.97 15.96
CA ASP A 171 -7.49 -17.28 15.44
C ASP A 171 -8.05 -17.54 14.03
N ARG A 172 -9.28 -17.10 13.78
CA ARG A 172 -9.93 -17.18 12.46
C ARG A 172 -9.30 -16.21 11.48
N VAL A 173 -9.02 -14.97 11.90
CA VAL A 173 -8.28 -13.99 11.09
C VAL A 173 -6.94 -14.58 10.65
N ARG A 174 -6.20 -15.19 11.57
CA ARG A 174 -4.94 -15.86 11.27
C ARG A 174 -5.09 -16.98 10.23
N VAL A 175 -6.11 -17.81 10.36
CA VAL A 175 -6.41 -18.86 9.37
C VAL A 175 -6.64 -18.26 7.98
N LEU A 176 -7.37 -17.12 7.90
CA LEU A 176 -7.61 -16.44 6.62
C LEU A 176 -6.32 -15.83 6.04
N PHE A 177 -5.49 -15.23 6.88
CA PHE A 177 -4.19 -14.70 6.48
C PHE A 177 -3.28 -15.79 5.89
N ASP A 178 -3.10 -16.90 6.63
CA ASP A 178 -2.31 -18.03 6.16
C ASP A 178 -2.89 -18.67 4.87
N THR A 179 -4.21 -18.69 4.76
CA THR A 179 -4.92 -19.15 3.55
C THR A 179 -4.60 -18.24 2.36
N THR A 180 -4.62 -16.93 2.56
CA THR A 180 -4.29 -15.96 1.51
C THR A 180 -2.91 -16.21 0.93
N ILE A 181 -1.90 -16.31 1.82
CA ILE A 181 -0.51 -16.50 1.38
C ILE A 181 -0.36 -17.80 0.60
N ARG A 182 -0.84 -18.94 1.15
CA ARG A 182 -0.71 -20.24 0.50
C ARG A 182 -1.45 -20.27 -0.82
N TYR A 183 -2.69 -19.81 -0.82
CA TYR A 183 -3.51 -19.81 -2.02
C TYR A 183 -2.88 -19.01 -3.16
N LEU A 184 -2.41 -17.81 -2.88
CA LEU A 184 -1.82 -16.93 -3.89
C LEU A 184 -0.45 -17.43 -4.38
N GLU A 185 0.39 -17.98 -3.50
CA GLU A 185 1.64 -18.63 -3.90
C GLU A 185 1.39 -19.81 -4.84
N ASP A 186 0.41 -20.69 -4.52
CA ASP A 186 0.00 -21.80 -5.37
C ASP A 186 -0.53 -21.37 -6.75
N HIS A 187 -0.99 -20.11 -6.86
CA HIS A 187 -1.51 -19.51 -8.09
C HIS A 187 -0.52 -18.55 -8.79
N GLY A 188 0.76 -18.58 -8.40
CA GLY A 188 1.83 -17.85 -9.09
C GLY A 188 1.97 -16.39 -8.68
N TYR A 189 1.57 -16.04 -7.46
CA TYR A 189 1.79 -14.72 -6.88
C TYR A 189 2.83 -14.78 -5.76
N ALA A 190 3.71 -13.79 -5.70
CA ALA A 190 4.64 -13.60 -4.60
C ALA A 190 4.14 -12.50 -3.67
N GLN A 191 4.08 -12.78 -2.37
CA GLN A 191 3.86 -11.75 -1.36
C GLN A 191 5.12 -10.89 -1.27
N TYR A 192 5.02 -9.57 -1.51
CA TYR A 192 6.17 -8.68 -1.39
C TYR A 192 6.13 -7.80 -0.11
N GLU A 193 4.94 -7.63 0.48
CA GLU A 193 4.72 -7.09 1.82
C GLU A 193 3.45 -7.70 2.44
N ILE A 194 3.10 -7.35 3.66
CA ILE A 194 2.06 -8.02 4.47
C ILE A 194 0.73 -8.23 3.72
N SER A 195 0.26 -7.22 2.98
CA SER A 195 -1.06 -7.23 2.34
C SER A 195 -1.01 -7.39 0.82
N ASN A 196 0.16 -7.19 0.19
CA ASN A 196 0.26 -7.07 -1.26
C ASN A 196 1.03 -8.21 -1.90
N PHE A 197 0.48 -8.68 -3.03
CA PHE A 197 0.97 -9.80 -3.81
C PHE A 197 1.12 -9.39 -5.27
N ALA A 198 2.22 -9.77 -5.89
CA ALA A 198 2.50 -9.51 -7.28
C ALA A 198 2.61 -10.82 -8.06
N ARG A 199 2.03 -10.87 -9.27
CA ARG A 199 2.14 -12.04 -10.14
C ARG A 199 3.58 -12.24 -10.56
N ILE A 200 4.07 -13.46 -10.44
CA ILE A 200 5.40 -13.87 -10.89
C ILE A 200 5.35 -14.08 -12.41
N GLU A 201 6.22 -13.41 -13.15
CA GLU A 201 6.41 -13.66 -14.58
C GLU A 201 7.53 -14.66 -14.81
N LYS A 202 7.38 -15.51 -15.85
CA LYS A 202 8.41 -16.50 -16.20
C LYS A 202 9.64 -15.80 -16.80
N ALA A 203 10.80 -16.14 -16.28
CA ALA A 203 12.15 -15.90 -16.78
C ALA A 203 12.44 -14.55 -17.46
N GLY A 204 13.30 -13.74 -16.85
CA GLY A 204 13.83 -12.47 -17.36
C GLY A 204 13.50 -11.27 -16.50
N THR A 205 12.76 -11.47 -15.45
CA THR A 205 12.29 -10.45 -14.53
C THR A 205 13.31 -10.17 -13.42
N ARG A 206 13.28 -8.94 -12.92
CA ARG A 206 14.19 -8.38 -11.90
C ARG A 206 14.62 -9.37 -10.81
N ALA A 207 15.80 -9.15 -10.23
CA ALA A 207 16.40 -9.97 -9.17
C ALA A 207 15.52 -10.18 -7.91
N ASP A 208 14.43 -9.42 -7.75
CA ASP A 208 13.42 -9.55 -6.69
C ASP A 208 12.24 -10.45 -7.06
N GLY A 209 12.17 -10.96 -8.28
CA GLY A 209 11.17 -11.94 -8.75
C GLY A 209 9.74 -11.40 -8.93
N ALA A 210 9.47 -10.14 -8.61
CA ALA A 210 8.13 -9.57 -8.66
C ALA A 210 8.08 -8.31 -9.52
N THR A 211 7.98 -8.47 -10.84
CA THR A 211 7.88 -7.34 -11.80
C THR A 211 6.60 -6.54 -11.67
N ASN A 212 5.55 -7.13 -11.12
CA ASN A 212 4.22 -6.55 -10.98
C ASN A 212 3.96 -5.93 -9.61
N ALA A 213 4.97 -5.85 -8.72
CA ALA A 213 4.85 -5.12 -7.46
C ALA A 213 4.62 -3.63 -7.73
N SER A 214 3.73 -2.98 -6.97
CA SER A 214 3.53 -1.55 -7.08
C SER A 214 4.80 -0.80 -6.68
N ARG A 215 5.40 -0.11 -7.65
CA ARG A 215 6.59 0.72 -7.41
C ARG A 215 6.29 1.82 -6.41
N HIS A 216 5.08 2.39 -6.50
CA HIS A 216 4.64 3.43 -5.58
C HIS A 216 4.52 2.92 -4.15
N ASN A 217 3.85 1.78 -3.92
CA ASN A 217 3.73 1.19 -2.58
C ASN A 217 5.11 0.85 -1.98
N LEU A 218 6.03 0.35 -2.81
CA LEU A 218 7.39 0.07 -2.35
C LEU A 218 8.13 1.31 -1.85
N LYS A 219 7.81 2.53 -2.33
CA LYS A 219 8.41 3.78 -1.80
C LYS A 219 8.11 3.94 -0.32
N TYR A 220 6.88 3.72 0.09
CA TYR A 220 6.51 3.80 1.51
C TYR A 220 7.28 2.78 2.34
N TRP A 221 7.32 1.53 1.89
CA TRP A 221 7.95 0.44 2.65
C TRP A 221 9.48 0.51 2.67
N THR A 222 10.09 1.16 1.69
CA THR A 222 11.54 1.42 1.67
C THR A 222 11.93 2.74 2.32
N PHE A 223 10.99 3.44 2.93
CA PHE A 223 11.19 4.73 3.57
C PHE A 223 11.79 5.77 2.61
N ALA A 224 11.37 5.72 1.34
CA ALA A 224 11.78 6.67 0.32
C ALA A 224 10.99 7.98 0.43
N PRO A 225 11.53 9.12 -0.01
CA PRO A 225 10.80 10.38 -0.03
C PRO A 225 9.63 10.33 -1.02
N TYR A 226 8.56 11.05 -0.68
CA TYR A 226 7.39 11.24 -1.53
C TYR A 226 6.74 12.59 -1.26
N ILE A 227 6.02 13.12 -2.26
CA ILE A 227 5.28 14.37 -2.16
C ILE A 227 3.80 14.06 -2.37
N GLY A 228 2.97 14.50 -1.42
CA GLY A 228 1.52 14.40 -1.48
C GLY A 228 0.89 15.72 -1.93
N LEU A 229 0.07 15.64 -2.96
CA LEU A 229 -0.72 16.75 -3.50
C LEU A 229 -2.19 16.51 -3.20
N GLY A 230 -2.91 17.57 -2.84
CA GLY A 230 -4.33 17.51 -2.51
C GLY A 230 -4.61 17.62 -1.00
N PRO A 231 -5.91 17.79 -0.63
CA PRO A 231 -6.34 17.85 0.77
C PRO A 231 -5.97 16.57 1.53
N SER A 232 -5.56 16.70 2.78
CA SER A 232 -5.10 15.61 3.66
C SER A 232 -3.88 14.83 3.16
N ALA A 233 -3.29 15.15 2.01
CA ALA A 233 -2.15 14.42 1.50
C ALA A 233 -0.91 14.63 2.39
N HIS A 234 -0.17 13.56 2.60
CA HIS A 234 1.07 13.57 3.37
C HIS A 234 2.28 13.63 2.45
N SER A 235 3.36 14.24 2.92
CA SER A 235 4.66 14.27 2.26
C SER A 235 5.74 13.83 3.24
N TYR A 236 6.76 13.15 2.73
CA TYR A 236 7.97 12.84 3.49
C TYR A 236 9.19 13.18 2.65
N ILE A 237 10.01 14.07 3.14
CA ILE A 237 11.33 14.40 2.59
C ILE A 237 12.30 14.43 3.76
N ASP A 238 13.11 13.38 3.86
CA ASP A 238 14.01 13.11 4.98
C ASP A 238 14.72 14.38 5.51
N PRO A 239 14.61 14.73 6.80
CA PRO A 239 13.89 14.02 7.87
C PRO A 239 12.49 14.57 8.16
N ARG A 240 11.92 15.43 7.29
CA ARG A 240 10.65 16.14 7.52
C ARG A 240 9.45 15.42 6.96
N ARG A 241 8.38 15.38 7.74
CA ARG A 241 7.05 14.93 7.34
C ARG A 241 6.10 16.11 7.47
N SER A 242 5.22 16.28 6.49
CA SER A 242 4.17 17.30 6.51
C SER A 242 2.87 16.72 5.98
N TRP A 243 1.76 17.37 6.32
CA TRP A 243 0.45 17.04 5.76
C TRP A 243 -0.36 18.28 5.47
N ASN A 244 -1.16 18.19 4.41
CA ASN A 244 -1.99 19.28 3.96
C ASN A 244 -3.26 19.40 4.80
N VAL A 245 -3.88 20.58 4.76
CA VAL A 245 -5.20 20.82 5.36
C VAL A 245 -6.24 19.86 4.76
N SER A 246 -7.16 19.36 5.61
CA SER A 246 -8.19 18.40 5.19
C SER A 246 -9.39 19.08 4.51
N SER A 247 -9.65 20.36 4.78
CA SER A 247 -10.72 21.11 4.14
C SER A 247 -10.35 21.44 2.70
N VAL A 248 -11.21 21.04 1.76
CA VAL A 248 -11.06 21.34 0.32
C VAL A 248 -11.01 22.85 0.10
N ASP A 249 -11.93 23.62 0.72
CA ASP A 249 -12.00 25.06 0.55
C ASP A 249 -10.72 25.77 1.02
N ARG A 250 -10.20 25.38 2.20
CA ARG A 250 -8.93 25.93 2.71
C ARG A 250 -7.74 25.53 1.86
N TYR A 251 -7.76 24.34 1.27
CA TYR A 251 -6.71 23.91 0.35
C TYR A 251 -6.71 24.77 -0.90
N ILE A 252 -7.88 25.02 -1.51
CA ILE A 252 -8.05 25.86 -2.69
C ILE A 252 -7.62 27.30 -2.39
N GLU A 253 -8.13 27.89 -1.30
CA GLU A 253 -7.77 29.25 -0.87
C GLU A 253 -6.25 29.44 -0.71
N ALA A 254 -5.58 28.46 -0.07
CA ALA A 254 -4.13 28.50 0.08
C ALA A 254 -3.41 28.42 -1.28
N ALA A 255 -3.85 27.50 -2.16
CA ALA A 255 -3.26 27.33 -3.48
C ALA A 255 -3.43 28.58 -4.36
N GLU A 256 -4.62 29.18 -4.41
CA GLU A 256 -4.92 30.39 -5.18
C GLU A 256 -4.16 31.63 -4.67
N SER A 257 -3.95 31.72 -3.35
CA SER A 257 -3.14 32.79 -2.75
C SER A 257 -1.63 32.52 -2.81
N GLY A 258 -1.20 31.48 -3.50
CA GLY A 258 0.20 31.15 -3.66
C GLY A 258 0.86 30.62 -2.37
N ARG A 259 0.12 30.19 -1.36
CA ARG A 259 0.62 29.61 -0.10
C ARG A 259 0.61 28.08 -0.13
N LEU A 260 1.54 27.48 0.59
CA LEU A 260 1.50 26.01 0.79
C LEU A 260 0.31 25.67 1.69
N PRO A 261 -0.53 24.68 1.29
CA PRO A 261 -1.70 24.27 2.06
C PRO A 261 -1.35 23.33 3.23
N VAL A 262 -0.18 23.51 3.85
CA VAL A 262 0.32 22.66 4.94
C VAL A 262 -0.43 22.97 6.23
N ALA A 263 -1.02 21.92 6.84
CA ALA A 263 -1.68 22.02 8.14
C ALA A 263 -0.68 21.93 9.29
N ALA A 264 0.27 21.00 9.18
CA ALA A 264 1.34 20.83 10.16
C ALA A 264 2.52 20.06 9.55
N GLU A 265 3.65 20.13 10.25
CA GLU A 265 4.87 19.40 9.93
C GLU A 265 5.53 18.88 11.20
N GLU A 266 6.34 17.84 11.05
CA GLU A 266 7.22 17.32 12.09
C GLU A 266 8.58 16.98 11.51
N THR A 267 9.61 17.11 12.33
CA THR A 267 10.95 16.65 11.99
C THR A 267 11.26 15.40 12.80
N LEU A 268 11.42 14.29 12.12
CA LEU A 268 11.70 13.03 12.79
C LEU A 268 13.11 13.04 13.38
N SER A 269 13.23 12.69 14.67
CA SER A 269 14.52 12.40 15.26
C SER A 269 15.17 11.18 14.59
N ARG A 270 16.47 11.04 14.75
CA ARG A 270 17.19 9.85 14.24
C ARG A 270 16.60 8.54 14.78
N GLU A 271 16.21 8.51 16.04
CA GLU A 271 15.58 7.35 16.68
C GLU A 271 14.21 7.04 16.08
N GLN A 272 13.37 8.06 15.88
CA GLN A 272 12.08 7.90 15.21
C GLN A 272 12.25 7.34 13.80
N GLN A 273 13.21 7.87 13.02
CA GLN A 273 13.51 7.35 11.69
C GLN A 273 13.98 5.88 11.73
N MET A 274 14.77 5.49 12.74
CA MET A 274 15.23 4.11 12.90
C MET A 274 14.06 3.17 13.22
N ILE A 275 13.19 3.56 14.15
CA ILE A 275 11.99 2.79 14.53
C ILE A 275 11.09 2.58 13.30
N GLU A 276 10.83 3.64 12.54
CA GLU A 276 10.03 3.54 11.32
C GLU A 276 10.71 2.67 10.26
N ALA A 277 12.01 2.82 10.02
CA ALA A 277 12.75 2.00 9.07
C ALA A 277 12.72 0.51 9.45
N ILE A 278 12.77 0.18 10.74
CA ILE A 278 12.63 -1.20 11.23
C ILE A 278 11.22 -1.72 10.95
N TYR A 279 10.19 -0.98 11.34
CA TYR A 279 8.79 -1.37 11.14
C TYR A 279 8.47 -1.58 9.65
N LEU A 280 8.80 -0.59 8.83
CA LEU A 280 8.55 -0.64 7.38
C LEU A 280 9.37 -1.75 6.70
N GLY A 281 10.63 -1.92 7.11
CA GLY A 281 11.49 -2.98 6.59
C GLY A 281 11.00 -4.38 6.96
N LEU A 282 10.58 -4.61 8.21
CA LEU A 282 10.01 -5.89 8.64
C LEU A 282 8.65 -6.19 8.00
N ARG A 283 7.93 -5.17 7.55
CA ARG A 283 6.70 -5.33 6.77
C ARG A 283 6.94 -6.00 5.42
N MET A 284 8.09 -5.75 4.80
CA MET A 284 8.44 -6.34 3.51
C MET A 284 8.84 -7.81 3.65
N SER A 285 8.46 -8.63 2.67
CA SER A 285 8.82 -10.06 2.65
C SER A 285 10.32 -10.30 2.59
N ARG A 286 11.08 -9.40 1.95
CA ARG A 286 12.55 -9.46 1.93
C ARG A 286 13.19 -8.96 3.22
N GLY A 287 12.45 -8.20 4.03
CA GLY A 287 12.94 -7.65 5.28
C GLY A 287 13.78 -6.38 5.16
N ILE A 288 14.40 -6.01 6.28
CA ILE A 288 15.30 -4.86 6.41
C ILE A 288 16.58 -5.14 5.60
N ASP A 289 16.93 -4.24 4.69
CA ASP A 289 18.24 -4.23 4.04
C ASP A 289 19.30 -3.74 5.02
N LEU A 290 20.17 -4.65 5.48
CA LEU A 290 21.17 -4.39 6.52
C LEU A 290 22.25 -3.41 6.03
N THR A 291 22.56 -3.43 4.74
CA THR A 291 23.54 -2.53 4.13
C THR A 291 23.01 -1.11 4.06
N ALA A 292 21.76 -0.96 3.58
CA ALA A 292 21.10 0.34 3.51
C ALA A 292 20.86 0.93 4.91
N PHE A 293 20.45 0.09 5.88
CA PHE A 293 20.29 0.50 7.27
C PHE A 293 21.60 1.02 7.88
N LYS A 294 22.69 0.26 7.73
CA LYS A 294 24.03 0.65 8.20
C LYS A 294 24.49 1.95 7.54
N LYS A 295 24.26 2.09 6.22
CA LYS A 295 24.62 3.33 5.49
C LYS A 295 23.87 4.55 6.02
N LYS A 296 22.53 4.42 6.24
CA LYS A 296 21.68 5.53 6.70
C LYS A 296 21.96 5.89 8.15
N PHE A 297 22.01 4.89 9.03
CA PHE A 297 22.03 5.13 10.48
C PHE A 297 23.43 4.98 11.10
N ARG A 298 24.46 4.59 10.34
CA ARG A 298 25.83 4.35 10.85
C ARG A 298 25.86 3.36 12.03
N ILE A 299 24.91 2.42 12.08
CA ILE A 299 24.77 1.38 13.09
C ILE A 299 24.66 0.04 12.37
N ASP A 300 25.40 -0.96 12.84
CA ASP A 300 25.21 -2.33 12.40
C ASP A 300 23.97 -2.91 13.11
N PHE A 301 22.93 -3.22 12.35
CA PHE A 301 21.65 -3.70 12.87
C PHE A 301 21.81 -5.01 13.65
N THR A 302 22.62 -5.92 13.14
CA THR A 302 22.79 -7.24 13.75
C THR A 302 23.58 -7.19 15.06
N ASP A 303 24.53 -6.27 15.16
CA ASP A 303 25.28 -6.05 16.41
C ASP A 303 24.43 -5.32 17.44
N ALA A 304 23.71 -4.30 16.99
CA ALA A 304 22.86 -3.46 17.84
C ALA A 304 21.75 -4.25 18.53
N PHE A 305 21.14 -5.20 17.81
CA PHE A 305 20.03 -6.03 18.31
C PHE A 305 20.40 -7.50 18.47
N LYS A 306 21.68 -7.80 18.76
CA LYS A 306 22.23 -9.16 18.75
C LYS A 306 21.44 -10.15 19.60
N GLU A 307 21.11 -9.79 20.84
CA GLU A 307 20.38 -10.67 21.76
C GLU A 307 18.95 -10.91 21.28
N LEU A 308 18.22 -9.85 20.97
CA LEU A 308 16.86 -9.94 20.45
C LEU A 308 16.79 -10.78 19.15
N ILE A 309 17.71 -10.53 18.22
CA ILE A 309 17.82 -11.29 16.97
C ILE A 309 18.08 -12.77 17.26
N SER A 310 18.96 -13.09 18.22
CA SER A 310 19.23 -14.48 18.63
C SER A 310 17.97 -15.18 19.12
N ASP A 311 17.19 -14.54 19.97
CA ASP A 311 15.99 -15.13 20.57
C ASP A 311 14.84 -15.25 19.55
N LEU A 312 14.66 -14.25 18.71
CA LEU A 312 13.67 -14.32 17.61
C LEU A 312 14.05 -15.39 16.58
N LYS A 313 15.34 -15.63 16.33
CA LYS A 313 15.81 -16.75 15.46
C LYS A 313 15.56 -18.11 16.09
N LYS A 314 15.84 -18.30 17.38
CA LYS A 314 15.52 -19.56 18.11
C LYS A 314 14.02 -19.88 18.04
N SER A 315 13.18 -18.86 18.09
CA SER A 315 11.72 -18.97 17.99
C SER A 315 11.21 -19.09 16.52
N ASN A 316 12.10 -19.11 15.54
CA ASN A 316 11.76 -19.08 14.11
C ASN A 316 10.87 -17.89 13.71
N TYR A 317 11.01 -16.74 14.36
CA TYR A 317 10.24 -15.55 14.00
C TYR A 317 10.93 -14.66 12.97
N ILE A 318 12.26 -14.67 12.94
CA ILE A 318 13.05 -13.95 11.93
C ILE A 318 14.11 -14.83 11.29
N ALA A 319 14.54 -14.43 10.10
CA ALA A 319 15.68 -14.98 9.40
C ALA A 319 16.63 -13.84 9.00
N VAL A 320 17.93 -14.06 9.18
CA VAL A 320 18.97 -13.16 8.66
C VAL A 320 19.71 -13.91 7.56
N SER A 321 19.57 -13.46 6.33
CA SER A 321 20.20 -14.08 5.17
C SER A 321 20.38 -13.09 4.03
N LYS A 322 21.39 -13.30 3.19
CA LYS A 322 21.65 -12.48 1.99
C LYS A 322 21.62 -10.96 2.24
N GLY A 323 22.14 -10.51 3.39
CA GLY A 323 22.17 -9.08 3.73
C GLY A 323 20.84 -8.49 4.18
N HIS A 324 19.84 -9.32 4.51
CA HIS A 324 18.53 -8.88 4.98
C HIS A 324 18.14 -9.56 6.30
N CYS A 325 17.35 -8.85 7.12
CA CYS A 325 16.65 -9.38 8.29
C CYS A 325 15.15 -9.34 8.03
N ALA A 326 14.52 -10.50 7.88
CA ALA A 326 13.12 -10.61 7.51
C ALA A 326 12.30 -11.41 8.52
N LEU A 327 11.01 -11.12 8.62
CA LEU A 327 10.06 -11.98 9.34
C LEU A 327 9.94 -13.33 8.63
N ALA A 328 10.02 -14.40 9.39
CA ALA A 328 9.62 -15.72 8.91
C ALA A 328 8.12 -15.71 8.57
N ARG A 329 7.68 -16.55 7.64
CA ARG A 329 6.30 -16.59 7.16
C ARG A 329 5.26 -16.62 8.30
N GLN A 330 5.44 -17.51 9.27
CA GLN A 330 4.54 -17.67 10.42
C GLN A 330 4.53 -16.48 11.36
N ALA A 331 5.54 -15.62 11.29
CA ALA A 331 5.68 -14.44 12.13
C ALA A 331 5.10 -13.16 11.53
N ARG A 332 4.75 -13.17 10.23
CA ARG A 332 4.24 -11.98 9.52
C ARG A 332 2.95 -11.43 10.13
N ALA A 333 2.08 -12.31 10.64
CA ALA A 333 0.87 -11.92 11.35
C ALA A 333 1.15 -11.21 12.71
N PHE A 334 2.38 -11.23 13.18
CA PHE A 334 2.81 -10.60 14.45
C PHE A 334 3.75 -9.41 14.22
N LEU A 335 3.71 -8.80 13.03
CA LEU A 335 4.59 -7.68 12.67
C LEU A 335 4.62 -6.61 13.77
N ASP A 336 3.47 -6.11 14.20
CA ASP A 336 3.38 -5.00 15.18
C ASP A 336 4.02 -5.38 16.50
N ARG A 337 3.76 -6.60 16.99
CA ARG A 337 4.34 -7.11 18.24
C ARG A 337 5.84 -7.29 18.12
N ILE A 338 6.32 -7.85 17.01
CA ILE A 338 7.76 -8.11 16.85
C ILE A 338 8.51 -6.80 16.61
N SER A 339 7.99 -5.90 15.80
CA SER A 339 8.63 -4.61 15.54
C SER A 339 8.73 -3.75 16.80
N SER A 340 7.72 -3.79 17.68
CA SER A 340 7.75 -3.06 18.96
C SER A 340 8.80 -3.59 19.95
N MET A 341 9.37 -4.78 19.74
CA MET A 341 10.47 -5.31 20.57
C MET A 341 11.83 -4.65 20.25
N PHE A 342 11.96 -4.03 19.08
CA PHE A 342 13.17 -3.31 18.68
C PHE A 342 13.19 -1.91 19.31
N VAL A 343 13.50 -1.87 20.61
CA VAL A 343 13.57 -0.63 21.39
C VAL A 343 14.97 -0.02 21.28
N ILE A 344 15.04 1.29 21.04
CA ILE A 344 16.30 2.01 20.81
C ILE A 344 16.76 2.75 22.09
N SER A 345 16.38 2.27 23.29
CA SER A 345 16.58 2.98 24.57
C SER A 345 18.05 3.21 24.99
N ASP A 346 19.05 2.58 24.34
CA ASP A 346 20.44 2.56 24.82
C ASP A 346 21.51 2.95 23.79
N PHE A 347 21.15 3.50 22.63
CA PHE A 347 22.17 4.04 21.74
C PHE A 347 22.63 5.42 22.21
N LYS A 348 23.42 5.45 23.31
CA LYS A 348 24.22 6.63 23.64
C LYS A 348 25.01 7.00 22.38
N SER A 349 24.78 8.22 21.90
CA SER A 349 25.56 8.86 20.86
C SER A 349 27.04 8.69 21.23
N GLY A 350 27.72 7.77 20.56
CA GLY A 350 29.16 7.74 20.54
C GLY A 350 29.60 9.06 19.94
N SER A 351 30.20 9.86 20.77
CA SER A 351 30.86 11.13 20.47
C SER A 351 31.85 11.02 19.33
#